data_7152713a2222b54492d94863f37ec253
#
_entry.id   7152713a2222b54492d94863f37ec253
#
_cell.length_a   1.000
_cell.length_b   1.000
_cell.length_c   1.000
_cell.angle_alpha   90.00
_cell.angle_beta   90.00
_cell.angle_gamma   90.00
#
_symmetry.space_group_name_H-M   'P 1'
#
loop_
_entity.id
_entity.type
_entity.pdbx_description
1 polymer ?
#
loop_
_entity_poly.entity_id
_entity_poly.type
_entity_poly.pdbx_seq_one_letter_code
_entity_poly.pdbx_strand_id
1 'polypeptide(L)'
;ITTFEGAQKALEIVDAAPRDALWAFEQCLRSGACAAVLGWPVQADGPALRRLQVAADSGECLGFALRDRRHAANPSAAALRLEAVSDAQGGSTWQVRKCRGGPAPAQPFALVAH
;
A
#
# COMPACT_ATOMS: atom_id res chain seq x y z
N ILE A 1 -13.75 -5.30 12.78
CA ILE A 1 -13.16 -6.41 12.01
C ILE A 1 -14.12 -6.80 10.90
N THR A 2 -13.61 -6.80 9.70
CA THR A 2 -14.39 -7.20 8.53
C THR A 2 -13.98 -8.60 8.10
N THR A 3 -14.95 -9.47 7.92
CA THR A 3 -14.73 -10.82 7.41
C THR A 3 -15.17 -10.85 5.96
N PHE A 4 -14.30 -11.35 5.08
CA PHE A 4 -14.65 -11.52 3.68
C PHE A 4 -15.32 -12.87 3.51
N GLU A 5 -16.58 -12.83 3.09
CA GLU A 5 -17.31 -14.04 2.78
C GLU A 5 -16.66 -14.77 1.62
N GLY A 6 -16.52 -16.06 1.72
CA GLY A 6 -15.86 -16.89 0.72
C GLY A 6 -14.36 -17.01 0.91
N ALA A 7 -13.70 -16.03 1.49
CA ALA A 7 -12.28 -16.13 1.83
C ALA A 7 -12.06 -16.78 3.18
N GLN A 8 -13.05 -16.74 4.03
CA GLN A 8 -13.04 -17.29 5.40
C GLN A 8 -11.86 -16.78 6.24
N LYS A 9 -11.44 -15.55 5.96
CA LYS A 9 -10.35 -14.92 6.69
C LYS A 9 -10.85 -13.62 7.30
N ALA A 10 -10.58 -13.46 8.57
CA ALA A 10 -10.86 -12.22 9.26
C ALA A 10 -9.80 -11.17 8.93
N LEU A 11 -10.20 -9.92 8.88
CA LEU A 11 -9.26 -8.81 8.89
C LEU A 11 -8.74 -8.67 10.32
N GLU A 12 -7.44 -8.78 10.49
CA GLU A 12 -6.80 -8.57 11.77
C GLU A 12 -6.18 -7.18 11.83
N ILE A 13 -6.43 -6.47 12.90
CA ILE A 13 -5.85 -5.16 13.14
C ILE A 13 -4.73 -5.31 14.16
N VAL A 14 -3.53 -4.95 13.73
CA VAL A 14 -2.36 -4.91 14.61
C VAL A 14 -2.17 -3.48 15.06
N ASP A 15 -2.24 -3.26 16.36
CA ASP A 15 -2.02 -1.94 16.95
C ASP A 15 -0.58 -1.90 17.46
N ALA A 16 0.23 -1.07 16.83
CA ALA A 16 1.64 -0.92 17.17
C ALA A 16 1.97 0.54 17.42
N ALA A 17 2.89 0.79 18.36
CA ALA A 17 3.41 2.13 18.58
C ALA A 17 4.06 2.64 17.28
N PRO A 18 4.03 3.97 17.01
CA PRO A 18 4.57 4.50 15.75
C PRO A 18 6.00 4.05 15.44
N ARG A 19 6.86 3.94 16.47
CA ARG A 19 8.24 3.47 16.30
C ARG A 19 8.33 2.01 15.87
N ASP A 20 7.29 1.21 16.18
CA ASP A 20 7.26 -0.22 15.89
C ASP A 20 6.40 -0.55 14.67
N ALA A 21 5.67 0.43 14.15
CA ALA A 21 4.71 0.22 13.06
C ALA A 21 5.39 -0.30 11.79
N LEU A 22 6.54 0.27 11.45
CA LEU A 22 7.29 -0.15 10.27
C LEU A 22 7.80 -1.59 10.41
N TRP A 23 8.32 -1.93 11.57
CA TRP A 23 8.77 -3.28 11.87
C TRP A 23 7.62 -4.28 11.83
N ALA A 24 6.48 -3.94 12.44
CA ALA A 24 5.29 -4.78 12.43
C ALA A 24 4.79 -5.01 11.00
N PHE A 25 4.76 -3.96 10.18
CA PHE A 25 4.38 -4.04 8.78
C PHE A 25 5.28 -5.05 8.04
N GLU A 26 6.58 -4.91 8.20
CA GLU A 26 7.57 -5.80 7.57
C GLU A 26 7.36 -7.25 8.00
N GLN A 27 7.15 -7.49 9.29
CA GLN A 27 6.94 -8.84 9.80
C GLN A 27 5.66 -9.47 9.27
N CYS A 28 4.57 -8.71 9.19
CA CYS A 28 3.33 -9.20 8.62
C CYS A 28 3.49 -9.56 7.14
N LEU A 29 4.18 -8.72 6.36
CA LEU A 29 4.45 -9.00 4.96
C LEU A 29 5.26 -10.28 4.79
N ARG A 30 6.29 -10.46 5.62
CA ARG A 30 7.23 -11.57 5.51
C ARG A 30 6.66 -12.89 5.99
N SER A 31 5.63 -12.87 6.82
CA SER A 31 5.14 -14.04 7.53
C SER A 31 4.57 -15.13 6.62
N GLY A 32 4.10 -14.77 5.44
CA GLY A 32 3.40 -15.70 4.57
C GLY A 32 1.97 -16.03 5.02
N ALA A 33 1.53 -15.45 6.15
CA ALA A 33 0.21 -15.72 6.71
C ALA A 33 -0.87 -14.78 6.18
N CYS A 34 -0.48 -13.68 5.54
CA CYS A 34 -1.40 -12.66 5.05
C CYS A 34 -1.40 -12.62 3.54
N ALA A 35 -2.58 -12.52 2.93
CA ALA A 35 -2.71 -12.29 1.49
C ALA A 35 -2.40 -10.83 1.16
N ALA A 36 -2.75 -9.91 2.04
CA ALA A 36 -2.50 -8.49 1.87
C ALA A 36 -2.29 -7.83 3.24
N VAL A 37 -1.42 -6.83 3.27
CA VAL A 37 -1.18 -6.02 4.47
C VAL A 37 -1.28 -4.56 4.07
N LEU A 38 -2.06 -3.78 4.81
CA LEU A 38 -2.17 -2.34 4.64
C LEU A 38 -1.51 -1.66 5.83
N GLY A 39 -0.74 -0.62 5.57
CA GLY A 39 -0.10 0.12 6.65
C GLY A 39 0.19 1.57 6.27
N TRP A 40 0.47 2.36 7.30
CA TRP A 40 0.84 3.77 7.18
C TRP A 40 2.26 3.95 7.70
N PRO A 41 3.29 3.69 6.85
CA PRO A 41 4.67 3.82 7.29
C PRO A 41 5.08 5.30 7.31
N VAL A 42 4.77 5.99 8.39
CA VAL A 42 4.89 7.45 8.50
C VAL A 42 6.32 7.93 8.27
N GLN A 43 7.31 7.21 8.77
CA GLN A 43 8.71 7.61 8.75
C GLN A 43 9.58 6.74 7.84
N ALA A 44 8.98 6.06 6.87
CA ALA A 44 9.73 5.19 5.99
C ALA A 44 10.53 5.99 4.96
N ASP A 45 11.83 5.78 4.94
CA ASP A 45 12.73 6.28 3.90
C ASP A 45 12.85 5.29 2.74
N GLY A 46 13.70 5.59 1.76
CA GLY A 46 13.90 4.71 0.61
C GLY A 46 14.34 3.30 0.99
N PRO A 47 15.40 3.14 1.81
CA PRO A 47 15.81 1.81 2.27
C PRO A 47 14.72 1.04 3.01
N ALA A 48 13.94 1.71 3.85
CA ALA A 48 12.85 1.07 4.58
C ALA A 48 11.75 0.59 3.62
N LEU A 49 11.38 1.39 2.63
CA LEU A 49 10.38 1.00 1.63
C LEU A 49 10.86 -0.18 0.80
N ARG A 50 12.18 -0.23 0.48
CA ARG A 50 12.75 -1.37 -0.22
C ARG A 50 12.68 -2.64 0.62
N ARG A 51 12.92 -2.54 1.93
CA ARG A 51 12.78 -3.69 2.83
C ARG A 51 11.35 -4.20 2.87
N LEU A 52 10.36 -3.31 2.83
CA LEU A 52 8.96 -3.71 2.76
C LEU A 52 8.67 -4.46 1.46
N GLN A 53 9.22 -4.00 0.34
CA GLN A 53 9.05 -4.67 -0.94
C GLN A 53 9.64 -6.08 -0.90
N VAL A 54 10.85 -6.22 -0.39
CA VAL A 54 11.52 -7.52 -0.26
C VAL A 54 10.72 -8.45 0.64
N ALA A 55 10.19 -7.92 1.74
CA ALA A 55 9.35 -8.69 2.67
C ALA A 55 8.07 -9.18 1.99
N ALA A 56 7.42 -8.32 1.19
CA ALA A 56 6.23 -8.70 0.45
C ALA A 56 6.51 -9.82 -0.55
N ASP A 57 7.63 -9.72 -1.27
CA ASP A 57 8.03 -10.77 -2.21
C ASP A 57 8.30 -12.09 -1.47
N SER A 58 9.02 -12.04 -0.35
CA SER A 58 9.34 -13.23 0.43
C SER A 58 8.11 -13.91 1.00
N GLY A 59 7.14 -13.13 1.45
CA GLY A 59 5.90 -13.65 2.02
C GLY A 59 4.80 -13.91 1.01
N GLU A 60 5.05 -13.65 -0.28
CA GLU A 60 4.04 -13.74 -1.34
C GLU A 60 2.78 -12.97 -0.97
N CYS A 61 2.98 -11.73 -0.50
CA CYS A 61 1.94 -10.89 0.07
C CYS A 61 1.84 -9.59 -0.71
N LEU A 62 0.63 -9.05 -0.85
CA LEU A 62 0.42 -7.71 -1.38
C LEU A 62 0.54 -6.70 -0.25
N GLY A 63 1.49 -5.79 -0.37
CA GLY A 63 1.67 -4.71 0.58
C GLY A 63 1.11 -3.40 0.04
N PHE A 64 0.29 -2.73 0.84
CA PHE A 64 -0.26 -1.42 0.53
C PHE A 64 0.26 -0.41 1.55
N ALA A 65 1.18 0.43 1.12
CA ALA A 65 1.73 1.49 1.97
C ALA A 65 0.98 2.79 1.67
N LEU A 66 0.20 3.24 2.64
CA LEU A 66 -0.56 4.47 2.54
C LEU A 66 0.29 5.61 3.08
N ARG A 67 0.52 6.62 2.27
CA ARG A 67 1.44 7.70 2.60
C ARG A 67 0.81 9.05 2.33
N ASP A 68 1.29 10.06 3.05
CA ASP A 68 0.91 11.44 2.79
C ASP A 68 1.37 11.87 1.40
N ARG A 69 0.56 12.70 0.72
CA ARG A 69 0.86 13.21 -0.61
C ARG A 69 2.21 13.92 -0.70
N ARG A 70 2.68 14.54 0.39
CA ARG A 70 3.98 15.23 0.42
C ARG A 70 5.14 14.32 0.02
N HIS A 71 4.95 12.99 0.10
CA HIS A 71 5.96 12.01 -0.30
C HIS A 71 5.83 11.59 -1.77
N ALA A 72 4.89 12.15 -2.53
CA ALA A 72 4.62 11.71 -3.90
C ALA A 72 5.83 11.89 -4.82
N ALA A 73 6.66 12.91 -4.59
CA ALA A 73 7.85 13.16 -5.39
C ALA A 73 9.06 12.32 -4.95
N ASN A 74 8.98 11.65 -3.79
CA ASN A 74 10.11 10.88 -3.28
C ASN A 74 10.21 9.54 -4.03
N PRO A 75 11.43 9.05 -4.31
CA PRO A 75 11.59 7.72 -4.90
C PRO A 75 11.05 6.64 -3.98
N SER A 76 10.58 5.56 -4.59
CA SER A 76 10.08 4.40 -3.87
C SER A 76 10.36 3.13 -4.65
N ALA A 77 10.62 2.04 -3.95
CA ALA A 77 10.81 0.73 -4.55
C ALA A 77 9.50 0.06 -4.96
N ALA A 78 8.37 0.62 -4.63
CA ALA A 78 7.06 0.03 -4.93
C ALA A 78 6.90 -0.22 -6.43
N ALA A 79 6.27 -1.35 -6.77
CA ALA A 79 6.00 -1.70 -8.16
C ALA A 79 4.88 -0.84 -8.77
N LEU A 80 3.95 -0.41 -7.94
CA LEU A 80 2.82 0.42 -8.34
C LEU A 80 2.69 1.58 -7.36
N ARG A 81 2.56 2.79 -7.90
CA ARG A 81 2.33 3.99 -7.10
C ARG A 81 1.09 4.70 -7.63
N LEU A 82 0.15 4.93 -6.73
CA LEU A 82 -1.10 5.61 -7.03
C LEU A 82 -1.21 6.87 -6.18
N GLU A 83 -1.77 7.91 -6.77
CA GLU A 83 -2.09 9.13 -6.06
C GLU A 83 -3.58 9.40 -6.18
N ALA A 84 -4.25 9.59 -5.06
CA ALA A 84 -5.65 9.97 -5.03
C ALA A 84 -5.75 11.48 -5.18
N VAL A 85 -6.60 11.93 -6.09
CA VAL A 85 -6.82 13.34 -6.36
C VAL A 85 -8.32 13.62 -6.26
N SER A 86 -8.69 14.60 -5.44
CA SER A 86 -10.08 15.05 -5.33
C SER A 86 -10.45 15.90 -6.55
N ASP A 87 -11.63 15.65 -7.10
CA ASP A 87 -12.15 16.47 -8.20
C ASP A 87 -13.02 17.62 -7.67
N ALA A 88 -13.48 18.47 -8.59
CA ALA A 88 -14.27 19.64 -8.24
C ALA A 88 -15.67 19.30 -7.74
N GLN A 89 -16.15 18.09 -7.99
CA GLN A 89 -17.46 17.63 -7.56
C GLN A 89 -17.41 16.80 -6.27
N GLY A 90 -16.25 16.76 -5.59
CA GLY A 90 -16.10 15.98 -4.38
C GLY A 90 -15.83 14.50 -4.60
N GLY A 91 -15.68 14.06 -5.84
CA GLY A 91 -15.26 12.70 -6.16
C GLY A 91 -13.74 12.55 -6.07
N SER A 92 -13.27 11.33 -6.26
CA SER A 92 -11.85 11.04 -6.26
C SER A 92 -11.46 10.35 -7.55
N THR A 93 -10.32 10.77 -8.11
CA THR A 93 -9.67 10.06 -9.21
C THR A 93 -8.33 9.56 -8.75
N TRP A 94 -7.80 8.59 -9.47
CA TRP A 94 -6.52 7.98 -9.17
C TRP A 94 -5.57 8.19 -10.33
N GLN A 95 -4.39 8.70 -10.04
CA GLN A 95 -3.33 8.86 -11.01
C GLN A 95 -2.27 7.82 -10.77
N VAL A 96 -1.93 7.04 -11.81
CA VAL A 96 -0.82 6.11 -11.73
C VAL A 96 0.48 6.88 -11.88
N ARG A 97 1.32 6.89 -10.85
CA ARG A 97 2.61 7.57 -10.86
C ARG A 97 3.75 6.66 -11.27
N LYS A 98 3.60 5.37 -11.06
CA LYS A 98 4.60 4.37 -11.42
C LYS A 98 3.91 3.04 -11.62
N CYS A 99 4.30 2.32 -12.66
CA CYS A 99 3.80 0.97 -12.93
C CYS A 99 4.94 0.14 -13.49
N ARG A 100 5.44 -0.81 -12.71
CA ARG A 100 6.48 -1.72 -13.15
C ARG A 100 5.87 -2.74 -14.10
N GLY A 101 6.55 -3.01 -15.20
CA GLY A 101 6.11 -3.99 -16.17
C GLY A 101 5.23 -3.45 -17.29
N GLY A 102 5.00 -2.15 -17.31
CA GLY A 102 4.22 -1.50 -18.37
C GLY A 102 4.22 0.00 -18.23
N PRO A 103 3.74 0.73 -19.26
CA PRO A 103 3.62 2.17 -19.18
C PRO A 103 2.47 2.57 -18.25
N ALA A 104 2.68 3.64 -17.48
CA ALA A 104 1.62 4.19 -16.65
C ALA A 104 0.56 4.84 -17.56
N PRO A 105 -0.74 4.66 -17.26
CA PRO A 105 -1.78 5.36 -17.97
C PRO A 105 -1.59 6.87 -17.86
N ALA A 106 -1.78 7.59 -18.98
CA ALA A 106 -1.61 9.03 -19.02
C ALA A 106 -2.77 9.76 -18.34
N GLN A 107 -3.94 9.15 -18.31
CA GLN A 107 -5.16 9.77 -17.79
C GLN A 107 -5.49 9.21 -16.41
N PRO A 108 -5.95 10.06 -15.48
CA PRO A 108 -6.50 9.58 -14.22
C PRO A 108 -7.74 8.71 -14.44
N PHE A 109 -8.02 7.85 -13.52
CA PHE A 109 -9.22 7.01 -13.57
C PHE A 109 -9.99 7.12 -12.27
N ALA A 110 -11.30 6.88 -12.35
CA ALA A 110 -12.18 6.86 -11.19
C ALA A 110 -12.46 5.42 -10.79
N LEU A 111 -12.43 5.16 -9.49
CA LEU A 111 -12.90 3.89 -8.96
C LEU A 111 -14.38 4.04 -8.65
N VAL A 112 -15.18 3.15 -9.22
CA VAL A 112 -16.62 3.14 -8.98
C VAL A 112 -16.92 1.97 -8.07
N ALA A 113 -17.45 2.28 -6.89
CA ALA A 113 -17.91 1.24 -5.96
C ALA A 113 -19.29 0.75 -6.38
N HIS A 114 -19.44 -0.53 -6.46
CA HIS A 114 -20.70 -1.19 -6.77
C HIS A 114 -21.27 -1.90 -5.56
#